data_13b5b47ce773579b0dc71542673d52a9
#
_entry.id   13b5b47ce773579b0dc71542673d52a9
#
_cell.length_a   1.000
_cell.length_b   1.000
_cell.length_c   1.000
_cell.angle_alpha   90.00
_cell.angle_beta   90.00
_cell.angle_gamma   90.00
#
_symmetry.space_group_name_H-M   'P 1'
#
loop_
_entity.id
_entity.type
_entity.pdbx_description
1 polymer ?
#
loop_
_entity_poly.entity_id
_entity_poly.type
_entity_poly.pdbx_seq_one_letter_code
_entity_poly.pdbx_strand_id
1 'polypeptide(L)'
;TKETILEVELNTPLLPGEKTTLDMSFFVKVPAIVRRAGKNNKDGVAFSMAQWYPKLCEYDAEGWHANPYLGREFYGVWGDFNVTINIDKDYTVAASGYLQAPEKIGHGYASLDPGVVHGEKISWNFIAPDVHDFTWAADPEYIHDVVSVKNGPNMHFFYKNEAPYLKSWKDLQPFAVKFLEFFSKNVGKYPYNQ
;
A
#
# COMPACT_ATOMS: atom_id res chain seq x y z
N THR A 1 2.79 22.98 -14.27
CA THR A 1 2.64 21.54 -14.61
C THR A 1 2.53 21.38 -16.12
N LYS A 2 3.14 20.33 -16.65
CA LYS A 2 2.94 19.88 -18.03
C LYS A 2 2.31 18.49 -17.95
N GLU A 3 1.05 18.36 -18.40
CA GLU A 3 0.30 17.12 -18.32
C GLU A 3 0.31 16.53 -16.89
N THR A 4 0.98 15.41 -16.67
CA THR A 4 1.08 14.74 -15.35
C THR A 4 2.36 15.10 -14.59
N ILE A 5 3.20 16.00 -15.13
CA ILE A 5 4.49 16.37 -14.53
C ILE A 5 4.39 17.72 -13.83
N LEU A 6 4.82 17.74 -12.56
CA LEU A 6 5.04 18.96 -11.78
C LEU A 6 6.54 19.24 -11.73
N GLU A 7 6.98 20.34 -12.31
CA GLU A 7 8.34 20.84 -12.18
C GLU A 7 8.42 21.77 -10.97
N VAL A 8 9.38 21.53 -10.10
CA VAL A 8 9.65 22.35 -8.90
C VAL A 8 11.07 22.87 -9.00
N GLU A 9 11.19 24.19 -9.08
CA GLU A 9 12.50 24.87 -9.04
C GLU A 9 12.94 25.06 -7.59
N LEU A 10 14.13 24.57 -7.24
CA LEU A 10 14.70 24.75 -5.92
C LEU A 10 15.36 26.13 -5.80
N ASN A 11 15.18 26.79 -4.67
CA ASN A 11 15.82 28.10 -4.40
C ASN A 11 17.36 28.01 -4.41
N THR A 12 17.89 26.85 -4.08
CA THR A 12 19.33 26.57 -4.07
C THR A 12 19.55 25.21 -4.74
N PRO A 13 20.54 25.10 -5.67
CA PRO A 13 20.89 23.82 -6.25
C PRO A 13 21.28 22.80 -5.19
N LEU A 14 20.81 21.57 -5.33
CA LEU A 14 21.19 20.44 -4.47
C LEU A 14 22.52 19.86 -4.95
N LEU A 15 23.56 19.94 -4.10
CA LEU A 15 24.88 19.41 -4.43
C LEU A 15 24.98 17.90 -4.13
N PRO A 16 25.95 17.19 -4.74
CA PRO A 16 26.17 15.78 -4.45
C PRO A 16 26.33 15.49 -2.96
N GLY A 17 25.56 14.53 -2.45
CA GLY A 17 25.55 14.15 -1.03
C GLY A 17 24.64 14.99 -0.12
N GLU A 18 24.06 16.07 -0.62
CA GLU A 18 23.10 16.88 0.12
C GLU A 18 21.69 16.25 0.10
N LYS A 19 20.86 16.74 1.03
CA LYS A 19 19.45 16.36 1.15
C LYS A 19 18.58 17.59 1.11
N THR A 20 17.39 17.43 0.52
CA THR A 20 16.34 18.46 0.59
C THR A 20 15.03 17.82 1.04
N THR A 21 14.13 18.63 1.56
CA THR A 21 12.77 18.24 1.91
C THR A 21 11.80 19.06 1.08
N LEU A 22 10.84 18.38 0.49
CA LEU A 22 9.72 19.00 -0.22
C LEU A 22 8.44 18.71 0.55
N ASP A 23 7.78 19.77 1.06
CA ASP A 23 6.47 19.66 1.69
C ASP A 23 5.39 19.98 0.67
N MET A 24 4.41 19.09 0.55
CA MET A 24 3.34 19.23 -0.43
C MET A 24 1.98 18.88 0.18
N SER A 25 1.02 19.77 0.00
CA SER A 25 -0.38 19.47 0.24
C SER A 25 -1.09 19.26 -1.09
N PHE A 26 -1.89 18.21 -1.19
CA PHE A 26 -2.64 17.90 -2.40
C PHE A 26 -4.03 17.38 -2.07
N PHE A 27 -4.93 17.52 -3.01
CA PHE A 27 -6.28 16.99 -2.96
C PHE A 27 -6.54 16.14 -4.20
N VAL A 28 -7.07 14.94 -4.00
CA VAL A 28 -7.44 14.03 -5.07
C VAL A 28 -8.92 13.68 -4.96
N LYS A 29 -9.67 13.96 -6.01
CA LYS A 29 -11.03 13.44 -6.14
C LYS A 29 -10.96 11.98 -6.56
N VAL A 30 -11.22 11.07 -5.62
CA VAL A 30 -11.20 9.63 -5.89
C VAL A 30 -12.30 9.30 -6.91
N PRO A 31 -11.96 8.79 -8.09
CA PRO A 31 -12.94 8.46 -9.13
C PRO A 31 -13.74 7.20 -8.75
N ALA A 32 -14.97 7.10 -9.23
CA ALA A 32 -15.68 5.83 -9.25
C ALA A 32 -15.07 4.96 -10.36
N ILE A 33 -14.57 3.80 -10.00
CA ILE A 33 -14.04 2.79 -10.92
C ILE A 33 -12.92 3.33 -11.83
N VAL A 34 -11.70 3.21 -11.36
CA VAL A 34 -10.51 3.32 -12.21
C VAL A 34 -9.67 2.05 -12.03
N ARG A 35 -8.88 1.75 -13.02
CA ARG A 35 -8.11 0.50 -13.14
C ARG A 35 -7.30 0.13 -11.91
N ARG A 36 -6.67 1.09 -11.22
CA ARG A 36 -5.79 0.87 -10.06
C ARG A 36 -6.11 1.75 -8.86
N ALA A 37 -6.85 2.83 -9.06
CA ALA A 37 -7.29 3.71 -8.01
C ALA A 37 -8.74 4.08 -8.21
N GLY A 38 -9.53 4.02 -7.17
CA GLY A 38 -10.94 4.36 -7.26
C GLY A 38 -11.73 3.96 -6.03
N LYS A 39 -12.98 4.35 -6.03
CA LYS A 39 -13.95 3.97 -5.01
C LYS A 39 -15.11 3.18 -5.60
N ASN A 40 -15.70 2.31 -4.78
CA ASN A 40 -16.88 1.52 -5.15
C ASN A 40 -16.67 0.79 -6.49
N ASN A 41 -15.61 -0.02 -6.55
CA ASN A 41 -15.31 -0.79 -7.75
C ASN A 41 -16.39 -1.85 -8.03
N LYS A 42 -16.33 -2.50 -9.20
CA LYS A 42 -17.31 -3.50 -9.60
C LYS A 42 -17.36 -4.73 -8.67
N ASP A 43 -16.29 -4.97 -7.93
CA ASP A 43 -16.18 -6.07 -6.98
C ASP A 43 -16.61 -5.64 -5.56
N GLY A 44 -17.21 -4.45 -5.43
CA GLY A 44 -17.79 -3.91 -4.20
C GLY A 44 -16.78 -3.33 -3.21
N VAL A 45 -15.49 -3.24 -3.54
CA VAL A 45 -14.47 -2.66 -2.65
C VAL A 45 -14.63 -1.14 -2.57
N ALA A 46 -14.72 -0.61 -1.33
CA ALA A 46 -14.99 0.80 -1.11
C ALA A 46 -13.86 1.70 -1.58
N PHE A 47 -12.60 1.38 -1.28
CA PHE A 47 -11.43 2.10 -1.75
C PHE A 47 -10.33 1.16 -2.21
N SER A 48 -9.75 1.45 -3.38
CA SER A 48 -8.54 0.82 -3.90
C SER A 48 -7.64 1.93 -4.41
N MET A 49 -6.47 2.12 -3.80
CA MET A 49 -5.64 3.30 -3.96
C MET A 49 -4.21 2.90 -4.32
N ALA A 50 -3.95 2.83 -5.62
CA ALA A 50 -2.61 2.79 -6.18
C ALA A 50 -2.35 4.07 -6.96
N GLN A 51 -1.12 4.57 -7.02
CA GLN A 51 -0.77 5.79 -7.76
C GLN A 51 -1.56 7.02 -7.27
N TRP A 52 -1.74 7.17 -5.96
CA TRP A 52 -2.64 8.14 -5.34
C TRP A 52 -1.95 9.41 -4.83
N TYR A 53 -0.63 9.42 -4.81
CA TYR A 53 0.21 10.50 -4.29
C TYR A 53 1.19 11.00 -5.37
N PRO A 54 1.69 12.25 -5.28
CA PRO A 54 2.75 12.73 -6.15
C PRO A 54 4.04 11.94 -5.95
N LYS A 55 4.59 11.38 -7.02
CA LYS A 55 5.83 10.62 -7.01
C LYS A 55 6.99 11.45 -7.52
N LEU A 56 8.17 11.28 -6.94
CA LEU A 56 9.40 11.80 -7.50
C LEU A 56 9.71 11.03 -8.80
N CYS A 57 10.09 11.77 -9.85
CA CYS A 57 10.64 11.14 -11.05
C CYS A 57 12.03 10.56 -10.75
N GLU A 58 12.38 9.46 -11.40
CA GLU A 58 13.72 8.91 -11.33
C GLU A 58 14.73 9.87 -11.99
N TYR A 59 15.92 9.94 -11.42
CA TYR A 59 17.04 10.68 -11.94
C TYR A 59 18.29 9.82 -11.96
N ASP A 60 18.88 9.64 -13.14
CA ASP A 60 20.09 8.84 -13.33
C ASP A 60 21.10 9.52 -14.27
N ALA A 61 22.04 8.75 -14.83
CA ALA A 61 23.07 9.28 -15.74
C ALA A 61 22.50 9.92 -17.03
N GLU A 62 21.28 9.60 -17.40
CA GLU A 62 20.58 10.18 -18.54
C GLU A 62 19.74 11.43 -18.17
N GLY A 63 19.66 11.74 -16.88
CA GLY A 63 18.88 12.85 -16.31
C GLY A 63 17.53 12.44 -15.74
N TRP A 64 16.56 13.36 -15.78
CA TRP A 64 15.22 13.15 -15.27
C TRP A 64 14.36 12.32 -16.21
N HIS A 65 13.82 11.21 -15.70
CA HIS A 65 12.82 10.40 -16.41
C HIS A 65 11.40 10.96 -16.23
N ALA A 66 11.22 12.21 -16.63
CA ALA A 66 9.95 12.96 -16.53
C ALA A 66 9.01 12.61 -17.69
N ASN A 67 8.68 11.33 -17.84
CA ASN A 67 7.78 10.86 -18.90
C ASN A 67 6.31 10.96 -18.44
N PRO A 68 5.43 11.57 -19.25
CA PRO A 68 4.00 11.57 -18.96
C PRO A 68 3.45 10.15 -18.93
N TYR A 69 2.46 9.90 -18.08
CA TYR A 69 1.78 8.60 -18.05
C TYR A 69 0.97 8.38 -19.34
N LEU A 70 1.39 7.44 -20.15
CA LEU A 70 0.77 7.11 -21.46
C LEU A 70 0.18 5.70 -21.47
N GLY A 71 -0.32 5.20 -20.34
CA GLY A 71 -0.93 3.88 -20.25
C GLY A 71 0.07 2.73 -20.04
N ARG A 72 1.32 3.03 -19.71
CA ARG A 72 2.39 2.08 -19.33
C ARG A 72 2.88 2.36 -17.93
N GLU A 73 3.63 1.41 -17.36
CA GLU A 73 4.33 1.65 -16.09
C GLU A 73 5.37 2.76 -16.26
N PHE A 74 5.52 3.56 -15.23
CA PHE A 74 6.57 4.57 -15.16
C PHE A 74 7.71 4.07 -14.27
N TYR A 75 8.87 4.65 -14.47
CA TYR A 75 10.06 4.40 -13.68
C TYR A 75 9.87 4.97 -12.27
N GLY A 76 9.82 4.09 -11.27
CA GLY A 76 9.58 4.46 -9.87
C GLY A 76 10.84 4.45 -9.04
N VAL A 77 11.02 5.50 -8.21
CA VAL A 77 12.13 5.62 -7.26
C VAL A 77 11.88 4.70 -6.06
N TRP A 78 12.90 3.97 -5.64
CA TRP A 78 12.88 3.22 -4.39
C TRP A 78 13.05 4.16 -3.19
N GLY A 79 12.38 3.84 -2.09
CA GLY A 79 12.48 4.64 -0.87
C GLY A 79 11.71 4.04 0.30
N ASP A 80 11.80 4.72 1.42
CA ASP A 80 11.08 4.37 2.64
C ASP A 80 9.78 5.17 2.72
N PHE A 81 8.69 4.47 3.00
CA PHE A 81 7.38 5.09 3.19
C PHE A 81 6.95 5.01 4.65
N ASN A 82 6.50 6.14 5.18
CA ASN A 82 5.78 6.22 6.44
C ASN A 82 4.44 6.90 6.16
N VAL A 83 3.39 6.10 6.15
CA VAL A 83 2.06 6.53 5.70
C VAL A 83 1.04 6.38 6.80
N THR A 84 0.34 7.48 7.11
CA THR A 84 -0.78 7.45 8.03
C THR A 84 -2.09 7.65 7.27
N ILE A 85 -2.98 6.67 7.36
CA ILE A 85 -4.31 6.69 6.77
C ILE A 85 -5.32 6.92 7.90
N ASN A 86 -6.04 8.05 7.82
CA ASN A 86 -7.07 8.37 8.80
C ASN A 86 -8.45 8.18 8.16
N ILE A 87 -9.12 7.11 8.55
CA ILE A 87 -10.38 6.66 7.95
C ILE A 87 -11.39 6.28 9.04
N ASP A 88 -12.68 6.20 8.70
CA ASP A 88 -13.72 5.81 9.64
C ASP A 88 -13.43 4.45 10.27
N LYS A 89 -13.76 4.31 11.56
CA LYS A 89 -13.37 3.16 12.39
C LYS A 89 -13.84 1.80 11.89
N ASP A 90 -14.91 1.80 11.07
CA ASP A 90 -15.51 0.56 10.58
C ASP A 90 -14.72 -0.03 9.38
N TYR A 91 -13.78 0.72 8.81
CA TYR A 91 -12.96 0.23 7.70
C TYR A 91 -11.79 -0.60 8.17
N THR A 92 -11.60 -1.74 7.54
CA THR A 92 -10.34 -2.51 7.60
C THR A 92 -9.44 -2.05 6.46
N VAL A 93 -8.22 -1.65 6.78
CA VAL A 93 -7.22 -1.17 5.81
C VAL A 93 -6.20 -2.26 5.53
N ALA A 94 -6.02 -2.57 4.25
CA ALA A 94 -4.92 -3.36 3.71
C ALA A 94 -3.93 -2.41 3.04
N ALA A 95 -2.64 -2.47 3.39
CA ALA A 95 -1.66 -1.58 2.81
C ALA A 95 -0.28 -2.22 2.67
N SER A 96 0.58 -1.60 1.86
CA SER A 96 2.00 -1.95 1.79
C SER A 96 2.68 -1.73 3.14
N GLY A 97 3.70 -2.55 3.46
CA GLY A 97 4.51 -2.41 4.67
C GLY A 97 3.87 -2.97 5.92
N TYR A 98 4.35 -2.49 7.06
CA TYR A 98 4.05 -3.05 8.39
C TYR A 98 3.18 -2.09 9.17
N LEU A 99 2.00 -2.55 9.61
CA LEU A 99 1.14 -1.78 10.53
C LEU A 99 1.85 -1.58 11.87
N GLN A 100 1.90 -0.34 12.32
CA GLN A 100 2.46 0.01 13.62
C GLN A 100 1.38 -0.11 14.72
N ALA A 101 1.78 -0.61 15.89
CA ALA A 101 0.90 -0.80 17.04
C ALA A 101 -0.42 -1.53 16.71
N PRO A 102 -0.37 -2.72 16.08
CA PRO A 102 -1.56 -3.44 15.61
C PRO A 102 -2.54 -3.79 16.76
N GLU A 103 -2.03 -3.92 17.98
CA GLU A 103 -2.85 -4.15 19.20
C GLU A 103 -3.75 -2.96 19.55
N LYS A 104 -3.45 -1.77 19.04
CA LYS A 104 -4.29 -0.57 19.19
C LYS A 104 -5.31 -0.42 18.07
N ILE A 105 -5.13 -1.14 17.00
CA ILE A 105 -5.97 -1.08 15.80
C ILE A 105 -7.00 -2.21 15.80
N GLY A 106 -6.58 -3.45 16.06
CA GLY A 106 -7.43 -4.63 15.91
C GLY A 106 -7.61 -5.04 14.46
N HIS A 107 -8.84 -5.16 14.00
CA HIS A 107 -9.22 -5.51 12.62
C HIS A 107 -8.50 -6.74 12.03
N GLY A 108 -8.20 -7.74 12.88
CA GLY A 108 -7.53 -8.97 12.46
C GLY A 108 -6.00 -8.89 12.39
N TYR A 109 -5.39 -7.72 12.55
CA TYR A 109 -3.93 -7.60 12.62
C TYR A 109 -3.34 -8.08 13.94
N ALA A 110 -4.05 -7.80 15.02
CA ALA A 110 -3.81 -8.35 16.35
C ALA A 110 -5.11 -8.29 17.17
N SER A 111 -5.12 -8.93 18.33
CA SER A 111 -6.19 -8.73 19.30
C SER A 111 -6.13 -7.29 19.80
N LEU A 112 -7.28 -6.62 19.80
CA LEU A 112 -7.37 -5.25 20.29
C LEU A 112 -7.10 -5.23 21.81
N ASP A 113 -6.24 -4.31 22.25
CA ASP A 113 -6.03 -4.03 23.66
C ASP A 113 -7.38 -3.60 24.30
N PRO A 114 -7.84 -4.25 25.40
CA PRO A 114 -9.11 -3.91 26.05
C PRO A 114 -9.21 -2.45 26.53
N GLY A 115 -8.08 -1.75 26.66
CA GLY A 115 -8.03 -0.34 27.04
C GLY A 115 -8.27 0.64 25.89
N VAL A 116 -8.27 0.16 24.65
CA VAL A 116 -8.42 1.03 23.47
C VAL A 116 -9.89 1.25 23.15
N VAL A 117 -10.27 2.52 23.07
CA VAL A 117 -11.58 2.95 22.59
C VAL A 117 -11.37 3.83 21.36
N HIS A 118 -11.84 3.38 20.22
CA HIS A 118 -11.80 4.17 18.99
C HIS A 118 -12.87 5.26 18.99
N GLY A 119 -12.49 6.46 18.53
CA GLY A 119 -13.44 7.52 18.16
C GLY A 119 -14.19 7.17 16.87
N GLU A 120 -14.61 8.19 16.12
CA GLU A 120 -15.26 8.00 14.81
C GLU A 120 -14.26 7.49 13.74
N LYS A 121 -12.99 7.80 13.91
CA LYS A 121 -11.90 7.43 12.97
C LYS A 121 -10.75 6.74 13.68
N ILE A 122 -10.04 5.92 12.91
CA ILE A 122 -8.79 5.29 13.30
C ILE A 122 -7.67 5.81 12.39
N SER A 123 -6.52 6.10 13.00
CA SER A 123 -5.29 6.43 12.29
C SER A 123 -4.43 5.17 12.14
N TRP A 124 -4.34 4.67 10.92
CA TRP A 124 -3.55 3.51 10.54
C TRP A 124 -2.17 3.97 10.11
N ASN A 125 -1.12 3.65 10.83
CA ASN A 125 0.25 4.01 10.45
C ASN A 125 0.99 2.79 9.94
N PHE A 126 1.48 2.87 8.68
CA PHE A 126 2.26 1.83 8.03
C PHE A 126 3.66 2.34 7.72
N ILE A 127 4.65 1.49 7.95
CA ILE A 127 6.04 1.72 7.54
C ILE A 127 6.41 0.67 6.50
N ALA A 128 6.81 1.12 5.32
CA ALA A 128 7.24 0.27 4.22
C ALA A 128 8.66 0.66 3.78
N PRO A 129 9.69 0.01 4.33
CA PRO A 129 11.07 0.31 3.98
C PRO A 129 11.45 -0.33 2.65
N ASP A 130 12.30 0.37 1.90
CA ASP A 130 12.94 -0.10 0.68
C ASP A 130 11.95 -0.69 -0.34
N VAL A 131 10.95 0.10 -0.71
CA VAL A 131 9.93 -0.24 -1.70
C VAL A 131 9.82 0.85 -2.77
N HIS A 132 9.35 0.49 -3.96
CA HIS A 132 9.20 1.44 -5.08
C HIS A 132 7.80 2.06 -5.17
N ASP A 133 6.85 1.61 -4.38
CA ASP A 133 5.49 2.13 -4.34
C ASP A 133 4.79 1.82 -3.02
N PHE A 134 3.76 2.59 -2.71
CA PHE A 134 2.87 2.35 -1.58
C PHE A 134 1.42 2.34 -2.05
N THR A 135 0.76 1.23 -1.87
CA THR A 135 -0.65 1.04 -2.20
C THR A 135 -1.46 0.69 -0.97
N TRP A 136 -2.75 1.01 -1.00
CA TRP A 136 -3.67 0.60 0.05
C TRP A 136 -5.08 0.37 -0.50
N ALA A 137 -5.84 -0.44 0.21
CA ALA A 137 -7.26 -0.65 -0.02
C ALA A 137 -7.99 -0.63 1.32
N ALA A 138 -9.25 -0.26 1.33
CA ALA A 138 -10.05 -0.25 2.54
C ALA A 138 -11.51 -0.60 2.25
N ASP A 139 -12.08 -1.42 3.11
CA ASP A 139 -13.49 -1.79 3.04
C ASP A 139 -14.02 -2.15 4.42
N PRO A 140 -15.26 -1.76 4.78
CA PRO A 140 -15.85 -2.12 6.08
C PRO A 140 -16.25 -3.61 6.16
N GLU A 141 -16.35 -4.29 5.03
CA GLU A 141 -16.75 -5.70 4.97
C GLU A 141 -15.57 -6.65 4.65
N TYR A 142 -14.33 -6.16 4.76
CA TYR A 142 -13.18 -7.05 4.58
C TYR A 142 -13.11 -8.10 5.69
N ILE A 143 -12.99 -9.35 5.26
CA ILE A 143 -12.42 -10.41 6.08
C ILE A 143 -10.91 -10.31 5.97
N HIS A 144 -10.22 -10.40 7.10
CA HIS A 144 -8.78 -10.40 7.19
C HIS A 144 -8.30 -11.70 7.81
N ASP A 145 -7.70 -12.56 7.01
CA ASP A 145 -7.03 -13.77 7.45
C ASP A 145 -5.51 -13.58 7.43
N VAL A 146 -4.81 -14.15 8.40
CA VAL A 146 -3.35 -14.15 8.48
C VAL A 146 -2.84 -15.58 8.50
N VAL A 147 -1.92 -15.90 7.61
CA VAL A 147 -1.29 -17.22 7.51
C VAL A 147 0.22 -17.07 7.61
N SER A 148 0.83 -17.67 8.61
CA SER A 148 2.28 -17.65 8.79
C SER A 148 2.95 -18.65 7.86
N VAL A 149 3.97 -18.21 7.12
CA VAL A 149 4.81 -19.06 6.28
C VAL A 149 6.00 -19.54 7.10
N LYS A 150 6.29 -20.83 7.05
CA LYS A 150 7.43 -21.41 7.78
C LYS A 150 8.75 -20.78 7.32
N ASN A 151 9.46 -20.13 8.25
CA ASN A 151 10.70 -19.38 7.97
C ASN A 151 10.54 -18.25 6.95
N GLY A 152 9.33 -17.72 6.81
CA GLY A 152 8.96 -16.64 5.90
C GLY A 152 8.07 -15.60 6.57
N PRO A 153 7.44 -14.73 5.78
CA PRO A 153 6.57 -13.68 6.27
C PRO A 153 5.23 -14.21 6.78
N ASN A 154 4.48 -13.33 7.41
CA ASN A 154 3.04 -13.50 7.54
C ASN A 154 2.37 -13.04 6.25
N MET A 155 1.50 -13.86 5.69
CA MET A 155 0.68 -13.50 4.53
C MET A 155 -0.68 -13.02 5.01
N HIS A 156 -1.04 -11.82 4.64
CA HIS A 156 -2.32 -11.21 4.97
C HIS A 156 -3.25 -11.29 3.76
N PHE A 157 -4.43 -11.83 3.96
CA PHE A 157 -5.46 -12.01 2.92
C PHE A 157 -6.67 -11.14 3.26
N PHE A 158 -7.01 -10.22 2.36
CA PHE A 158 -8.16 -9.35 2.50
C PHE A 158 -9.14 -9.62 1.37
N TYR A 159 -10.37 -9.90 1.70
CA TYR A 159 -11.41 -10.21 0.71
C TYR A 159 -12.79 -9.90 1.24
N LYS A 160 -13.75 -9.71 0.34
CA LYS A 160 -15.14 -9.40 0.69
C LYS A 160 -15.84 -10.61 1.30
N ASN A 161 -16.73 -10.35 2.24
CA ASN A 161 -17.58 -11.37 2.86
C ASN A 161 -18.75 -11.75 1.93
N GLU A 162 -18.43 -12.31 0.78
CA GLU A 162 -19.42 -12.71 -0.22
C GLU A 162 -19.55 -14.23 -0.30
N ALA A 163 -20.71 -14.77 0.10
CA ALA A 163 -20.96 -16.20 0.27
C ALA A 163 -20.49 -17.10 -0.89
N PRO A 164 -20.70 -16.77 -2.19
CA PRO A 164 -20.26 -17.64 -3.27
C PRO A 164 -18.73 -17.80 -3.35
N TYR A 165 -17.96 -16.83 -2.86
CA TYR A 165 -16.52 -16.78 -3.04
C TYR A 165 -15.70 -17.09 -1.78
N LEU A 166 -16.32 -17.12 -0.59
CA LEU A 166 -15.62 -17.35 0.67
C LEU A 166 -14.78 -18.62 0.69
N LYS A 167 -15.37 -19.71 0.19
CA LYS A 167 -14.64 -20.99 0.11
C LYS A 167 -13.43 -20.89 -0.80
N SER A 168 -13.57 -20.26 -1.96
CA SER A 168 -12.48 -20.10 -2.93
C SER A 168 -11.33 -19.25 -2.36
N TRP A 169 -11.64 -18.19 -1.63
CA TRP A 169 -10.62 -17.37 -0.96
C TRP A 169 -9.84 -18.15 0.10
N LYS A 170 -10.53 -18.96 0.90
CA LYS A 170 -9.89 -19.84 1.89
C LYS A 170 -9.08 -20.97 1.26
N ASP A 171 -9.62 -21.59 0.23
CA ASP A 171 -8.93 -22.64 -0.52
C ASP A 171 -7.65 -22.13 -1.22
N LEU A 172 -7.61 -20.85 -1.62
CA LEU A 172 -6.45 -20.21 -2.26
C LEU A 172 -5.27 -20.03 -1.30
N GLN A 173 -5.49 -19.76 -0.02
CA GLN A 173 -4.45 -19.42 0.94
C GLN A 173 -3.31 -20.45 1.04
N PRO A 174 -3.57 -21.76 1.17
CA PRO A 174 -2.51 -22.76 1.21
C PRO A 174 -1.71 -22.86 -0.11
N PHE A 175 -2.32 -22.52 -1.24
CA PHE A 175 -1.58 -22.46 -2.51
C PHE A 175 -0.66 -21.25 -2.57
N ALA A 176 -1.08 -20.10 -2.08
CA ALA A 176 -0.26 -18.91 -1.99
C ALA A 176 0.97 -19.14 -1.08
N VAL A 177 0.79 -19.82 0.05
CA VAL A 177 1.91 -20.22 0.92
C VAL A 177 2.89 -21.13 0.18
N LYS A 178 2.41 -22.19 -0.47
CA LYS A 178 3.25 -23.10 -1.25
C LYS A 178 3.98 -22.40 -2.39
N PHE A 179 3.31 -21.46 -3.06
CA PHE A 179 3.93 -20.64 -4.10
C PHE A 179 5.10 -19.83 -3.55
N LEU A 180 4.92 -19.15 -2.43
CA LEU A 180 5.97 -18.35 -1.80
C LEU A 180 7.13 -19.22 -1.34
N GLU A 181 6.88 -20.38 -0.74
CA GLU A 181 7.90 -21.35 -0.35
C GLU A 181 8.70 -21.87 -1.57
N PHE A 182 7.99 -22.22 -2.65
CA PHE A 182 8.62 -22.65 -3.90
C PHE A 182 9.49 -21.55 -4.50
N PHE A 183 8.94 -20.33 -4.58
CA PHE A 183 9.65 -19.18 -5.15
C PHE A 183 10.91 -18.84 -4.32
N SER A 184 10.77 -18.80 -3.00
CA SER A 184 11.87 -18.50 -2.09
C SER A 184 12.99 -19.54 -2.16
N LYS A 185 12.65 -20.81 -2.44
CA LYS A 185 13.63 -21.89 -2.58
C LYS A 185 14.35 -21.88 -3.92
N ASN A 186 13.66 -21.56 -5.02
CA ASN A 186 14.15 -21.79 -6.38
C ASN A 186 14.62 -20.52 -7.10
N VAL A 187 14.13 -19.34 -6.70
CA VAL A 187 14.44 -18.07 -7.37
C VAL A 187 15.21 -17.14 -6.44
N GLY A 188 14.69 -16.89 -5.24
CA GLY A 188 15.32 -16.02 -4.26
C GLY A 188 14.43 -15.83 -3.04
N LYS A 189 15.09 -15.67 -1.88
CA LYS A 189 14.35 -15.45 -0.63
C LYS A 189 13.52 -14.18 -0.72
N TYR A 190 12.24 -14.26 -0.34
CA TYR A 190 11.39 -13.09 -0.20
C TYR A 190 11.96 -12.15 0.88
N PRO A 191 12.23 -10.87 0.57
CA PRO A 191 13.02 -10.01 1.45
C PRO A 191 12.22 -9.38 2.59
N TYR A 192 10.89 -9.32 2.48
CA TYR A 192 10.03 -8.67 3.46
C TYR A 192 9.45 -9.67 4.47
N ASN A 193 9.11 -9.19 5.66
CA ASN A 193 8.52 -10.04 6.73
C ASN A 193 6.98 -10.05 6.70
N GLN A 194 6.38 -9.35 5.74
CA GLN A 194 4.94 -9.25 5.53
C GLN A 194 4.62 -9.14 4.05
#